data_9d9408ec555c8a60fdd91f80b235953d
#
_entry.id   9d9408ec555c8a60fdd91f80b235953d
#
_cell.length_a   1.000
_cell.length_b   1.000
_cell.length_c   1.000
_cell.angle_alpha   90.00
_cell.angle_beta   90.00
_cell.angle_gamma   90.00
#
_symmetry.space_group_name_H-M   'P 1'
#
loop_
_entity.id
_entity.type
_entity.pdbx_description
1 polymer ?
#
loop_
_entity_poly.entity_id
_entity_poly.type
_entity_poly.pdbx_seq_one_letter_code
_entity_poly.pdbx_strand_id
1 'polypeptide(L)'
;FIAQVKTVPSTADKYPDLPKASGIIVNDLMYKHWDEWVTTAPHPFVADFDGSSLSNVTDIMQGEPYESPMKPFGGMEQLAWNTTSDKIAYTSRKKTGKEYAVSTNSDIYVYDLQTKKTVNITEGMMGYDTNPQYSPDGKSIAWLSMERDGYEADLNRLFVMNLETGEKRFVSQAFESNVDGFCWNTDSKSIYFTGVWHATSQIYSVNLKDNSIKALTSGQHDYASIALCGKKLIATRHSMSMPDDIYAVDLKGKATQLTFENKHITDQIEMGKVEERWMTTTDGKRMLTWVIYPPKFDPTKKYPTLLYCQGGPQSAVSQFWSYRWNLQIMASNDYIIVAPNRRGLPGFGKEWNEQISGDYGGQCMNDYFTAIDEMAK
;
A
#
# COMPACT_ATOMS: atom_id res chain seq x y z
N PHE A 1 -17.52 5.06 -13.13
CA PHE A 1 -16.31 4.78 -13.93
C PHE A 1 -15.34 5.96 -13.87
N ILE A 2 -14.09 5.72 -14.27
CA ILE A 2 -13.05 6.75 -14.38
C ILE A 2 -12.87 7.08 -15.86
N ALA A 3 -12.78 8.37 -16.19
CA ALA A 3 -12.44 8.82 -17.54
C ALA A 3 -11.40 9.95 -17.49
N GLN A 4 -10.63 10.07 -18.56
CA GLN A 4 -9.62 11.13 -18.70
C GLN A 4 -10.27 12.42 -19.16
N VAL A 5 -10.06 13.49 -18.43
CA VAL A 5 -10.54 14.83 -18.75
C VAL A 5 -9.34 15.70 -19.13
N LYS A 6 -9.48 16.44 -20.22
CA LYS A 6 -8.43 17.35 -20.67
C LYS A 6 -8.37 18.57 -19.74
N THR A 7 -7.25 18.72 -19.04
CA THR A 7 -7.05 19.80 -18.07
C THR A 7 -6.11 20.89 -18.58
N VAL A 8 -5.26 20.56 -19.57
CA VAL A 8 -4.27 21.48 -20.14
C VAL A 8 -4.43 21.55 -21.66
N PRO A 9 -4.44 22.73 -22.29
CA PRO A 9 -4.44 22.87 -23.74
C PRO A 9 -3.19 22.20 -24.33
N SER A 10 -3.37 21.40 -25.39
CA SER A 10 -2.25 20.85 -26.14
C SER A 10 -1.57 21.91 -27.00
N THR A 11 -0.38 21.62 -27.53
CA THR A 11 0.30 22.47 -28.50
C THR A 11 -0.57 22.68 -29.74
N ALA A 12 -1.28 21.64 -30.21
CA ALA A 12 -2.19 21.73 -31.33
C ALA A 12 -3.41 22.64 -31.07
N ASP A 13 -3.90 22.73 -29.82
CA ASP A 13 -4.96 23.66 -29.45
C ASP A 13 -4.50 25.12 -29.51
N LYS A 14 -3.24 25.37 -29.16
CA LYS A 14 -2.64 26.72 -29.13
C LYS A 14 -2.12 27.16 -30.50
N TYR A 15 -1.65 26.23 -31.30
CA TYR A 15 -1.03 26.44 -32.61
C TYR A 15 -1.62 25.47 -33.65
N PRO A 16 -2.89 25.64 -34.04
CA PRO A 16 -3.57 24.74 -34.97
C PRO A 16 -2.98 24.77 -36.39
N ASP A 17 -2.23 25.82 -36.72
CA ASP A 17 -1.47 25.98 -37.96
C ASP A 17 -0.16 25.17 -37.99
N LEU A 18 0.24 24.59 -36.87
CA LEU A 18 1.46 23.80 -36.74
C LEU A 18 1.17 22.30 -36.43
N PRO A 19 0.46 21.57 -37.32
CA PRO A 19 -0.03 20.23 -37.00
C PRO A 19 1.06 19.17 -36.81
N LYS A 20 2.27 19.46 -37.20
CA LYS A 20 3.44 18.58 -37.04
C LYS A 20 4.32 18.95 -35.84
N ALA A 21 3.95 19.97 -35.06
CA ALA A 21 4.71 20.37 -33.90
C ALA A 21 4.56 19.31 -32.79
N SER A 22 5.68 18.80 -32.29
CA SER A 22 5.75 17.84 -31.18
C SER A 22 6.18 18.47 -29.84
N GLY A 23 6.32 19.79 -29.81
CA GLY A 23 6.67 20.53 -28.60
C GLY A 23 5.57 20.44 -27.56
N ILE A 24 5.94 20.30 -26.29
CA ILE A 24 5.02 20.30 -25.15
C ILE A 24 5.18 21.59 -24.38
N ILE A 25 4.07 22.28 -24.11
CA ILE A 25 4.06 23.54 -23.36
C ILE A 25 3.72 23.21 -21.92
N VAL A 26 4.67 23.47 -21.02
CA VAL A 26 4.54 23.24 -19.58
C VAL A 26 4.37 24.60 -18.89
N ASN A 27 3.26 24.75 -18.16
CA ASN A 27 2.95 25.97 -17.40
C ASN A 27 2.81 25.70 -15.89
N ASP A 28 2.85 24.42 -15.48
CA ASP A 28 2.69 23.99 -14.10
C ASP A 28 3.71 22.88 -13.77
N LEU A 29 4.01 22.68 -12.47
CA LEU A 29 4.91 21.62 -12.03
C LEU A 29 4.26 20.23 -12.09
N MET A 30 2.94 20.13 -12.12
CA MET A 30 2.23 18.89 -12.39
C MET A 30 2.20 18.59 -13.90
N TYR A 31 3.36 18.32 -14.48
CA TYR A 31 3.48 18.06 -15.92
C TYR A 31 3.88 16.62 -16.27
N LYS A 32 4.38 15.88 -15.30
CA LYS A 32 4.75 14.47 -15.43
C LYS A 32 4.44 13.67 -14.16
N HIS A 33 4.03 12.41 -14.37
CA HIS A 33 4.12 11.36 -13.38
C HIS A 33 5.15 10.34 -13.88
N TRP A 34 6.35 10.33 -13.32
CA TRP A 34 7.52 9.58 -13.82
C TRP A 34 7.83 9.92 -15.29
N ASP A 35 7.55 8.98 -16.23
CA ASP A 35 7.76 9.12 -17.66
C ASP A 35 6.51 9.51 -18.45
N GLU A 36 5.33 9.51 -17.82
CA GLU A 36 4.05 9.89 -18.44
C GLU A 36 3.82 11.40 -18.37
N TRP A 37 3.50 12.02 -19.54
CA TRP A 37 3.10 13.42 -19.58
C TRP A 37 1.68 13.60 -19.05
N VAL A 38 1.48 14.60 -18.17
CA VAL A 38 0.17 14.97 -17.64
C VAL A 38 -0.48 16.00 -18.55
N THR A 39 -1.33 15.53 -19.47
CA THR A 39 -2.14 16.37 -20.37
C THR A 39 -3.62 16.24 -20.07
N THR A 40 -3.99 15.21 -19.32
CA THR A 40 -5.34 14.91 -18.84
C THR A 40 -5.26 14.51 -17.37
N ALA A 41 -6.37 14.66 -16.65
CA ALA A 41 -6.55 14.13 -15.30
C ALA A 41 -7.64 13.07 -15.28
N PRO A 42 -7.48 11.96 -14.54
CA PRO A 42 -8.58 11.03 -14.30
C PRO A 42 -9.62 11.69 -13.39
N HIS A 43 -10.90 11.66 -13.83
CA HIS A 43 -12.04 12.06 -13.01
C HIS A 43 -13.00 10.89 -12.80
N PRO A 44 -13.64 10.77 -11.64
CA PRO A 44 -14.74 9.84 -11.43
C PRO A 44 -16.03 10.39 -12.05
N PHE A 45 -16.73 9.52 -12.77
CA PHE A 45 -18.01 9.80 -13.38
C PHE A 45 -19.09 8.91 -12.81
N VAL A 46 -20.29 9.46 -12.69
CA VAL A 46 -21.51 8.73 -12.36
C VAL A 46 -22.42 8.71 -13.58
N ALA A 47 -23.10 7.60 -13.80
CA ALA A 47 -24.08 7.45 -14.88
C ALA A 47 -25.15 6.46 -14.47
N ASP A 48 -26.32 6.58 -15.06
CA ASP A 48 -27.34 5.54 -15.00
C ASP A 48 -26.95 4.42 -15.98
N PHE A 49 -27.14 3.17 -15.58
CA PHE A 49 -26.88 1.99 -16.40
C PHE A 49 -28.15 1.12 -16.49
N ASP A 50 -28.66 0.93 -17.69
CA ASP A 50 -29.87 0.15 -17.93
C ASP A 50 -29.63 -1.34 -18.23
N GLY A 51 -28.35 -1.79 -18.12
CA GLY A 51 -27.90 -3.14 -18.46
C GLY A 51 -27.24 -3.23 -19.84
N SER A 52 -27.33 -2.19 -20.67
CA SER A 52 -26.73 -2.16 -22.00
C SER A 52 -26.05 -0.84 -22.35
N SER A 53 -26.55 0.28 -21.85
CA SER A 53 -26.07 1.64 -22.17
C SER A 53 -25.95 2.52 -20.92
N LEU A 54 -25.11 3.54 -21.03
CA LEU A 54 -24.96 4.60 -20.03
C LEU A 54 -25.77 5.83 -20.44
N SER A 55 -26.48 6.44 -19.48
CA SER A 55 -27.17 7.71 -19.64
C SER A 55 -26.92 8.63 -18.44
N ASN A 56 -27.29 9.91 -18.53
CA ASN A 56 -27.11 10.91 -17.46
C ASN A 56 -25.68 10.97 -16.90
N VAL A 57 -24.68 10.85 -17.78
CA VAL A 57 -23.26 10.85 -17.43
C VAL A 57 -22.90 12.19 -16.79
N THR A 58 -22.36 12.14 -15.58
CA THR A 58 -21.99 13.32 -14.78
C THR A 58 -20.54 13.17 -14.28
N ASP A 59 -19.69 14.14 -14.62
CA ASP A 59 -18.37 14.30 -14.01
C ASP A 59 -18.55 14.93 -12.62
N ILE A 60 -18.17 14.22 -11.54
CA ILE A 60 -18.33 14.73 -10.18
C ILE A 60 -17.26 15.75 -9.79
N MET A 61 -16.23 15.91 -10.60
CA MET A 61 -15.16 16.91 -10.46
C MET A 61 -15.18 17.95 -11.61
N GLN A 62 -16.33 18.13 -12.25
CA GLN A 62 -16.44 19.00 -13.43
C GLN A 62 -15.82 20.39 -13.23
N GLY A 63 -14.89 20.74 -14.11
CA GLY A 63 -14.19 22.04 -14.09
C GLY A 63 -12.99 22.09 -13.13
N GLU A 64 -12.70 21.05 -12.39
CA GLU A 64 -11.52 20.95 -11.56
C GLU A 64 -10.30 20.47 -12.38
N PRO A 65 -9.09 21.02 -12.15
CA PRO A 65 -7.88 20.57 -12.82
C PRO A 65 -7.19 19.41 -12.08
N TYR A 66 -7.80 18.88 -11.04
CA TYR A 66 -7.24 17.88 -10.15
C TYR A 66 -7.56 16.46 -10.61
N GLU A 67 -6.87 15.49 -10.03
CA GLU A 67 -7.03 14.08 -10.36
C GLU A 67 -7.68 13.27 -9.21
N SER A 68 -8.51 12.32 -9.58
CA SER A 68 -8.99 11.24 -8.74
C SER A 68 -9.35 10.03 -9.63
N PRO A 69 -8.77 8.83 -9.37
CA PRO A 69 -7.73 8.50 -8.38
C PRO A 69 -6.43 9.24 -8.61
N MET A 70 -5.65 9.41 -7.53
CA MET A 70 -4.37 10.10 -7.59
C MET A 70 -3.31 9.26 -8.30
N LYS A 71 -2.62 9.86 -9.26
CA LYS A 71 -1.47 9.23 -9.90
C LYS A 71 -0.19 9.39 -9.04
N PRO A 72 0.82 8.50 -9.20
CA PRO A 72 0.87 7.40 -10.18
C PRO A 72 0.25 6.08 -9.70
N PHE A 73 -0.12 5.92 -8.43
CA PHE A 73 -0.45 4.61 -7.85
C PHE A 73 -1.94 4.40 -7.52
N GLY A 74 -2.72 5.46 -7.40
CA GLY A 74 -4.12 5.37 -7.01
C GLY A 74 -5.00 4.69 -8.06
N GLY A 75 -5.97 3.92 -7.57
CA GLY A 75 -6.95 3.17 -8.34
C GLY A 75 -8.35 3.25 -7.71
N MET A 76 -9.17 2.24 -7.98
CA MET A 76 -10.57 2.19 -7.53
C MET A 76 -10.72 2.13 -6.00
N GLU A 77 -9.68 1.73 -5.27
CA GLU A 77 -9.64 1.77 -3.81
C GLU A 77 -9.74 3.19 -3.23
N GLN A 78 -9.50 4.21 -4.04
CA GLN A 78 -9.63 5.61 -3.66
C GLN A 78 -11.05 6.16 -3.82
N LEU A 79 -12.03 5.32 -4.17
CA LEU A 79 -13.42 5.66 -4.39
C LEU A 79 -14.35 4.74 -3.59
N ALA A 80 -15.34 5.30 -2.94
CA ALA A 80 -16.31 4.51 -2.19
C ALA A 80 -17.72 5.08 -2.27
N TRP A 81 -18.69 4.24 -2.60
CA TRP A 81 -20.10 4.53 -2.45
C TRP A 81 -20.53 4.43 -0.98
N ASN A 82 -21.39 5.33 -0.55
CA ASN A 82 -22.08 5.14 0.73
C ASN A 82 -23.19 4.07 0.59
N THR A 83 -23.71 3.62 1.70
CA THR A 83 -24.69 2.51 1.75
C THR A 83 -26.05 2.83 1.12
N THR A 84 -26.40 4.10 0.99
CA THR A 84 -27.64 4.58 0.36
C THR A 84 -27.47 4.92 -1.12
N SER A 85 -26.26 4.79 -1.67
CA SER A 85 -25.93 5.04 -3.08
C SER A 85 -26.27 6.46 -3.56
N ASP A 86 -26.22 7.45 -2.68
CA ASP A 86 -26.46 8.86 -2.98
C ASP A 86 -25.23 9.75 -2.76
N LYS A 87 -24.12 9.18 -2.25
CA LYS A 87 -22.84 9.88 -2.05
C LYS A 87 -21.66 9.02 -2.48
N ILE A 88 -20.64 9.71 -2.95
CA ILE A 88 -19.34 9.09 -3.29
C ILE A 88 -18.24 9.79 -2.50
N ALA A 89 -17.49 9.02 -1.74
CA ALA A 89 -16.23 9.47 -1.17
C ALA A 89 -15.10 9.20 -2.17
N TYR A 90 -14.19 10.14 -2.33
CA TYR A 90 -13.03 10.01 -3.22
C TYR A 90 -11.81 10.73 -2.65
N THR A 91 -10.63 10.21 -3.00
CA THR A 91 -9.35 10.81 -2.65
C THR A 91 -8.89 11.77 -3.74
N SER A 92 -8.43 12.96 -3.37
CA SER A 92 -7.78 13.88 -4.31
C SER A 92 -6.78 14.79 -3.59
N ARG A 93 -5.72 15.17 -4.28
CA ARG A 93 -4.79 16.22 -3.85
C ARG A 93 -5.08 17.49 -4.63
N LYS A 94 -5.95 18.36 -4.10
CA LYS A 94 -6.40 19.59 -4.76
C LYS A 94 -5.38 20.73 -4.58
N LYS A 95 -4.21 20.56 -5.20
CA LYS A 95 -3.10 21.53 -5.20
C LYS A 95 -2.57 21.72 -6.62
N THR A 96 -1.93 22.87 -6.87
CA THR A 96 -1.34 23.22 -8.17
C THR A 96 0.05 23.84 -7.97
N GLY A 97 0.82 23.95 -9.06
CA GLY A 97 2.11 24.60 -9.07
C GLY A 97 3.10 24.03 -8.07
N LYS A 98 3.77 24.92 -7.35
CA LYS A 98 4.78 24.55 -6.36
C LYS A 98 4.18 23.74 -5.19
N GLU A 99 2.96 24.05 -4.77
CA GLU A 99 2.32 23.32 -3.67
C GLU A 99 2.13 21.83 -4.03
N TYR A 100 1.71 21.53 -5.26
CA TYR A 100 1.58 20.17 -5.73
C TYR A 100 2.92 19.41 -5.68
N ALA A 101 4.02 20.08 -6.05
CA ALA A 101 5.34 19.47 -6.14
C ALA A 101 5.98 19.15 -4.76
N VAL A 102 5.61 19.87 -3.70
CA VAL A 102 6.24 19.74 -2.37
C VAL A 102 5.34 19.11 -1.32
N SER A 103 4.03 19.04 -1.57
CA SER A 103 3.04 18.54 -0.63
C SER A 103 2.63 17.11 -0.97
N THR A 104 2.51 16.26 0.06
CA THR A 104 1.87 14.94 -0.03
C THR A 104 0.43 14.97 0.44
N ASN A 105 -0.06 16.13 0.90
CA ASN A 105 -1.39 16.27 1.48
C ASN A 105 -2.49 16.00 0.46
N SER A 106 -3.17 14.89 0.62
CA SER A 106 -4.42 14.54 -0.04
C SER A 106 -5.55 14.45 0.96
N ASP A 107 -6.76 14.71 0.50
CA ASP A 107 -7.95 14.71 1.34
C ASP A 107 -8.99 13.72 0.80
N ILE A 108 -9.91 13.31 1.69
CA ILE A 108 -11.12 12.60 1.35
C ILE A 108 -12.25 13.61 1.14
N TYR A 109 -12.79 13.63 -0.07
CA TYR A 109 -13.92 14.45 -0.47
C TYR A 109 -15.16 13.57 -0.57
N VAL A 110 -16.32 14.11 -0.18
CA VAL A 110 -17.62 13.45 -0.34
C VAL A 110 -18.49 14.29 -1.26
N TYR A 111 -18.82 13.73 -2.41
CA TYR A 111 -19.77 14.30 -3.36
C TYR A 111 -21.17 13.77 -3.11
N ASP A 112 -22.14 14.66 -3.00
CA ASP A 112 -23.56 14.35 -2.82
C ASP A 112 -24.27 14.48 -4.18
N LEU A 113 -24.88 13.38 -4.64
CA LEU A 113 -25.49 13.31 -5.97
C LEU A 113 -26.77 14.17 -6.09
N GLN A 114 -27.48 14.39 -4.99
CA GLN A 114 -28.72 15.17 -4.99
C GLN A 114 -28.43 16.67 -4.99
N THR A 115 -27.54 17.12 -4.11
CA THR A 115 -27.21 18.54 -3.97
C THR A 115 -26.11 18.99 -4.92
N LYS A 116 -25.37 18.04 -5.52
CA LYS A 116 -24.19 18.28 -6.37
C LYS A 116 -23.09 19.07 -5.65
N LYS A 117 -22.98 18.92 -4.33
CA LYS A 117 -21.96 19.58 -3.50
C LYS A 117 -20.91 18.59 -3.05
N THR A 118 -19.68 19.08 -2.98
CA THR A 118 -18.54 18.35 -2.43
C THR A 118 -18.14 18.95 -1.08
N VAL A 119 -17.84 18.08 -0.12
CA VAL A 119 -17.33 18.46 1.21
C VAL A 119 -16.01 17.73 1.44
N ASN A 120 -15.01 18.46 1.94
CA ASN A 120 -13.76 17.86 2.45
C ASN A 120 -13.99 17.36 3.88
N ILE A 121 -13.86 16.05 4.12
CA ILE A 121 -14.08 15.47 5.44
C ILE A 121 -12.78 15.28 6.24
N THR A 122 -11.62 15.46 5.64
CA THR A 122 -10.32 15.36 6.28
C THR A 122 -9.58 16.70 6.38
N GLU A 123 -10.29 17.80 6.14
CA GLU A 123 -9.73 19.15 6.25
C GLU A 123 -8.93 19.34 7.54
N GLY A 124 -7.69 19.84 7.40
CA GLY A 124 -6.75 20.05 8.51
C GLY A 124 -5.89 18.83 8.87
N MET A 125 -6.10 17.67 8.25
CA MET A 125 -5.15 16.55 8.28
C MET A 125 -4.11 16.77 7.17
N MET A 126 -2.82 16.60 7.49
CA MET A 126 -1.74 17.18 6.67
C MET A 126 -0.96 16.20 5.81
N GLY A 127 -1.18 14.90 5.94
CA GLY A 127 -0.49 13.88 5.14
C GLY A 127 -1.38 13.31 4.04
N TYR A 128 -1.03 12.12 3.56
CA TYR A 128 -1.93 11.37 2.69
C TYR A 128 -3.14 10.90 3.47
N ASP A 129 -4.35 11.28 3.04
CA ASP A 129 -5.61 10.66 3.41
C ASP A 129 -6.16 9.93 2.19
N THR A 130 -6.28 8.59 2.25
CA THR A 130 -6.57 7.73 1.10
C THR A 130 -7.50 6.56 1.44
N ASN A 131 -8.03 5.88 0.43
CA ASN A 131 -8.75 4.62 0.53
C ASN A 131 -9.97 4.67 1.46
N PRO A 132 -10.93 5.59 1.23
CA PRO A 132 -12.13 5.71 2.05
C PRO A 132 -13.02 4.47 1.91
N GLN A 133 -13.61 4.01 3.03
CA GLN A 133 -14.61 2.95 3.03
C GLN A 133 -15.71 3.27 4.05
N TYR A 134 -16.97 3.27 3.63
CA TYR A 134 -18.09 3.41 4.53
C TYR A 134 -18.32 2.12 5.33
N SER A 135 -18.76 2.28 6.59
CA SER A 135 -19.20 1.14 7.39
C SER A 135 -20.49 0.53 6.82
N PRO A 136 -20.70 -0.79 6.98
CA PRO A 136 -21.92 -1.45 6.49
C PRO A 136 -23.23 -0.85 7.01
N ASP A 137 -23.24 -0.29 8.21
CA ASP A 137 -24.41 0.40 8.78
C ASP A 137 -24.58 1.85 8.30
N GLY A 138 -23.66 2.36 7.49
CA GLY A 138 -23.67 3.71 6.93
C GLY A 138 -23.44 4.84 7.93
N LYS A 139 -23.00 4.53 9.16
CA LYS A 139 -22.83 5.55 10.22
C LYS A 139 -21.41 6.06 10.36
N SER A 140 -20.45 5.40 9.75
CA SER A 140 -19.02 5.76 9.82
C SER A 140 -18.36 5.63 8.47
N ILE A 141 -17.20 6.29 8.35
CA ILE A 141 -16.28 6.13 7.25
C ILE A 141 -14.87 5.91 7.82
N ALA A 142 -14.12 4.97 7.25
CA ALA A 142 -12.73 4.70 7.58
C ALA A 142 -11.82 5.06 6.40
N TRP A 143 -10.57 5.42 6.67
CA TRP A 143 -9.56 5.71 5.66
C TRP A 143 -8.15 5.51 6.22
N LEU A 144 -7.16 5.45 5.31
CA LEU A 144 -5.75 5.43 5.67
C LEU A 144 -5.21 6.87 5.70
N SER A 145 -4.39 7.19 6.70
CA SER A 145 -3.91 8.55 6.96
C SER A 145 -2.45 8.59 7.38
N MET A 146 -1.62 9.34 6.68
CA MET A 146 -0.30 9.75 7.14
C MET A 146 -0.40 11.08 7.91
N GLU A 147 0.61 11.42 8.71
CA GLU A 147 0.54 12.56 9.64
C GLU A 147 1.09 13.84 9.05
N ARG A 148 2.25 13.76 8.39
CA ARG A 148 3.04 14.93 8.00
C ARG A 148 2.98 15.20 6.52
N ASP A 149 2.77 16.46 6.15
CA ASP A 149 2.91 16.90 4.77
C ASP A 149 4.37 16.81 4.30
N GLY A 150 4.57 16.30 3.08
CA GLY A 150 5.89 16.15 2.46
C GLY A 150 6.76 15.03 3.05
N TYR A 151 6.21 14.15 3.89
CA TYR A 151 6.97 13.09 4.54
C TYR A 151 6.35 11.69 4.34
N GLU A 152 6.79 10.98 3.32
CA GLU A 152 6.24 9.65 2.92
C GLU A 152 6.71 8.49 3.80
N ALA A 153 7.63 8.73 4.76
CA ALA A 153 8.06 7.73 5.73
C ALA A 153 7.16 7.63 6.98
N ASP A 154 6.07 8.40 7.03
CA ASP A 154 5.09 8.31 8.11
C ASP A 154 4.35 6.97 8.11
N LEU A 155 3.84 6.61 9.27
CA LEU A 155 2.95 5.46 9.41
C LEU A 155 1.63 5.70 8.64
N ASN A 156 1.23 4.71 7.88
CA ASN A 156 -0.08 4.65 7.28
C ASN A 156 -1.10 4.19 8.32
N ARG A 157 -1.76 5.14 8.98
CA ARG A 157 -2.65 4.96 10.13
C ARG A 157 -4.07 4.69 9.68
N LEU A 158 -4.84 3.89 10.41
CA LEU A 158 -6.26 3.69 10.17
C LEU A 158 -7.08 4.66 11.04
N PHE A 159 -7.87 5.50 10.37
CA PHE A 159 -8.82 6.42 10.99
C PHE A 159 -10.26 5.99 10.73
N VAL A 160 -11.13 6.35 11.68
CA VAL A 160 -12.60 6.19 11.57
C VAL A 160 -13.25 7.49 11.99
N MET A 161 -14.20 7.99 11.19
CA MET A 161 -15.03 9.14 11.51
C MET A 161 -16.49 8.70 11.69
N ASN A 162 -17.13 9.18 12.74
CA ASN A 162 -18.58 9.11 12.90
C ASN A 162 -19.22 10.18 12.01
N LEU A 163 -20.12 9.78 11.09
CA LEU A 163 -20.72 10.69 10.11
C LEU A 163 -21.75 11.65 10.71
N GLU A 164 -22.33 11.32 11.87
CA GLU A 164 -23.29 12.19 12.55
C GLU A 164 -22.59 13.28 13.36
N THR A 165 -21.53 12.92 14.09
CA THR A 165 -20.84 13.85 15.01
C THR A 165 -19.62 14.53 14.39
N GLY A 166 -19.06 13.97 13.31
CA GLY A 166 -17.79 14.40 12.71
C GLY A 166 -16.54 14.01 13.52
N GLU A 167 -16.72 13.27 14.63
CA GLU A 167 -15.59 12.83 15.47
C GLU A 167 -14.69 11.87 14.70
N LYS A 168 -13.39 12.18 14.62
CA LYS A 168 -12.34 11.37 13.98
C LYS A 168 -11.49 10.68 15.04
N ARG A 169 -11.25 9.38 14.90
CA ARG A 169 -10.44 8.59 15.84
C ARG A 169 -9.36 7.81 15.13
N PHE A 170 -8.13 7.86 15.64
CA PHE A 170 -7.01 7.01 15.25
C PHE A 170 -7.17 5.64 15.89
N VAL A 171 -7.70 4.66 15.15
CA VAL A 171 -8.07 3.35 15.71
C VAL A 171 -6.95 2.32 15.67
N SER A 172 -5.92 2.51 14.85
CA SER A 172 -4.75 1.61 14.79
C SER A 172 -3.56 2.07 15.65
N GLN A 173 -3.77 2.93 16.65
CA GLN A 173 -2.69 3.52 17.46
C GLN A 173 -1.77 2.50 18.14
N ALA A 174 -2.30 1.34 18.54
CA ALA A 174 -1.52 0.27 19.15
C ALA A 174 -0.71 -0.59 18.15
N PHE A 175 -0.81 -0.30 16.85
CA PHE A 175 -0.06 -0.98 15.80
C PHE A 175 1.03 -0.05 15.27
N GLU A 176 2.26 -0.26 15.72
CA GLU A 176 3.41 0.60 15.39
C GLU A 176 4.02 0.30 14.01
N SER A 177 3.16 -0.01 13.04
CA SER A 177 3.51 -0.24 11.64
C SER A 177 2.40 0.23 10.71
N ASN A 178 2.62 0.13 9.39
CA ASN A 178 1.66 0.52 8.40
C ASN A 178 0.45 -0.41 8.37
N VAL A 179 -0.74 0.17 8.23
CA VAL A 179 -1.93 -0.53 7.75
C VAL A 179 -1.89 -0.48 6.22
N ASP A 180 -1.75 -1.64 5.59
CA ASP A 180 -1.57 -1.72 4.12
C ASP A 180 -2.91 -1.78 3.38
N GLY A 181 -3.90 -2.45 3.96
CA GLY A 181 -5.26 -2.54 3.44
C GLY A 181 -6.22 -3.00 4.52
N PHE A 182 -7.51 -2.67 4.38
CA PHE A 182 -8.49 -3.00 5.40
C PHE A 182 -9.88 -3.32 4.82
N CYS A 183 -10.72 -3.97 5.60
CA CYS A 183 -12.15 -4.15 5.31
C CYS A 183 -12.96 -4.16 6.61
N TRP A 184 -14.18 -3.65 6.52
CA TRP A 184 -15.13 -3.64 7.63
C TRP A 184 -15.67 -5.03 7.96
N ASN A 185 -15.89 -5.30 9.25
CA ASN A 185 -16.78 -6.40 9.65
C ASN A 185 -18.23 -6.01 9.37
N THR A 186 -19.10 -6.99 9.05
CA THR A 186 -20.52 -6.77 8.76
C THR A 186 -21.31 -6.14 9.89
N ASP A 187 -20.83 -6.26 11.14
CA ASP A 187 -21.44 -5.66 12.32
C ASP A 187 -21.07 -4.19 12.56
N SER A 188 -20.18 -3.63 11.72
CA SER A 188 -19.64 -2.27 11.84
C SER A 188 -18.91 -1.97 13.17
N LYS A 189 -18.58 -3.00 13.97
CA LYS A 189 -17.93 -2.85 15.28
C LYS A 189 -16.45 -3.16 15.29
N SER A 190 -15.95 -3.71 14.20
CA SER A 190 -14.54 -4.02 14.02
C SER A 190 -14.11 -3.88 12.55
N ILE A 191 -12.82 -3.70 12.34
CA ILE A 191 -12.18 -3.65 11.03
C ILE A 191 -11.07 -4.70 11.02
N TYR A 192 -10.96 -5.43 9.92
CA TYR A 192 -9.82 -6.30 9.63
C TYR A 192 -8.85 -5.56 8.75
N PHE A 193 -7.56 -5.74 8.98
CA PHE A 193 -6.52 -5.10 8.18
C PHE A 193 -5.30 -5.99 8.01
N THR A 194 -4.52 -5.74 6.96
CA THR A 194 -3.18 -6.32 6.77
C THR A 194 -2.12 -5.30 7.18
N GLY A 195 -1.00 -5.80 7.68
CA GLY A 195 0.15 -4.97 8.01
C GLY A 195 1.38 -5.81 8.28
N VAL A 196 2.54 -5.24 8.00
CA VAL A 196 3.83 -5.90 8.23
C VAL A 196 4.26 -5.70 9.68
N TRP A 197 4.59 -6.82 10.36
CA TRP A 197 5.24 -6.80 11.65
C TRP A 197 6.31 -7.89 11.71
N HIS A 198 7.53 -7.54 12.07
CA HIS A 198 8.68 -8.43 12.07
C HIS A 198 8.84 -9.20 10.75
N ALA A 199 8.82 -8.43 9.65
CA ALA A 199 9.06 -8.92 8.29
C ALA A 199 8.08 -10.01 7.80
N THR A 200 6.86 -10.04 8.31
CA THR A 200 5.74 -10.81 7.76
C THR A 200 4.48 -9.97 7.75
N SER A 201 3.73 -10.00 6.64
CA SER A 201 2.43 -9.33 6.54
C SER A 201 1.33 -10.27 7.02
N GLN A 202 0.68 -9.90 8.12
CA GLN A 202 -0.36 -10.71 8.76
C GLN A 202 -1.70 -9.98 8.77
N ILE A 203 -2.76 -10.72 9.07
CA ILE A 203 -4.12 -10.19 9.24
C ILE A 203 -4.34 -9.87 10.71
N TYR A 204 -4.83 -8.67 10.97
CA TYR A 204 -5.19 -8.14 12.29
C TYR A 204 -6.67 -7.75 12.32
N SER A 205 -7.21 -7.64 13.52
CA SER A 205 -8.51 -7.01 13.76
C SER A 205 -8.39 -5.90 14.79
N VAL A 206 -9.09 -4.79 14.57
CA VAL A 206 -9.24 -3.73 15.57
C VAL A 206 -10.70 -3.66 16.00
N ASN A 207 -10.95 -3.64 17.32
CA ASN A 207 -12.27 -3.44 17.91
C ASN A 207 -12.52 -1.93 18.10
N LEU A 208 -13.57 -1.40 17.50
CA LEU A 208 -13.86 0.04 17.51
C LEU A 208 -14.39 0.57 18.83
N LYS A 209 -14.74 -0.29 19.79
CA LYS A 209 -15.21 0.13 21.13
C LYS A 209 -14.02 0.63 21.98
N ASP A 210 -12.89 -0.03 21.91
CA ASP A 210 -11.75 0.18 22.81
C ASP A 210 -10.39 0.31 22.06
N ASN A 211 -10.42 0.24 20.72
CA ASN A 211 -9.27 0.25 19.83
C ASN A 211 -8.25 -0.90 20.11
N SER A 212 -8.70 -1.98 20.77
CA SER A 212 -7.85 -3.14 20.97
C SER A 212 -7.56 -3.85 19.65
N ILE A 213 -6.28 -4.20 19.43
CA ILE A 213 -5.81 -4.87 18.21
C ILE A 213 -5.42 -6.29 18.55
N LYS A 214 -5.82 -7.22 17.69
CA LYS A 214 -5.49 -8.64 17.79
C LYS A 214 -4.94 -9.15 16.47
N ALA A 215 -3.78 -9.81 16.49
CA ALA A 215 -3.32 -10.61 15.37
C ALA A 215 -4.22 -11.83 15.18
N LEU A 216 -4.76 -12.02 14.00
CA LEU A 216 -5.57 -13.19 13.64
C LEU A 216 -4.71 -14.30 13.06
N THR A 217 -3.67 -13.97 12.31
CA THR A 217 -2.79 -14.92 11.64
C THR A 217 -1.36 -14.78 12.11
N SER A 218 -0.54 -15.79 11.85
CA SER A 218 0.90 -15.82 12.10
C SER A 218 1.56 -16.83 11.19
N GLY A 219 2.87 -16.72 10.97
CA GLY A 219 3.66 -17.66 10.19
C GLY A 219 4.61 -16.97 9.21
N GLN A 220 5.50 -17.76 8.57
CA GLN A 220 6.45 -17.25 7.58
C GLN A 220 5.76 -17.16 6.18
N HIS A 221 4.87 -16.22 6.04
CA HIS A 221 4.15 -15.89 4.79
C HIS A 221 3.53 -14.50 4.93
N ASP A 222 3.15 -13.93 3.79
CA ASP A 222 2.49 -12.65 3.71
C ASP A 222 1.05 -12.81 3.20
N TYR A 223 0.14 -12.09 3.83
CA TYR A 223 -1.18 -11.81 3.28
C TYR A 223 -1.15 -10.44 2.59
N ALA A 224 -1.49 -10.38 1.29
CA ALA A 224 -1.41 -9.14 0.52
C ALA A 224 -2.74 -8.40 0.44
N SER A 225 -3.85 -9.10 0.17
CA SER A 225 -5.18 -8.50 0.08
C SER A 225 -6.19 -9.29 0.91
N ILE A 226 -7.20 -8.58 1.43
CA ILE A 226 -8.28 -9.19 2.20
C ILE A 226 -9.63 -8.64 1.77
N ALA A 227 -10.63 -9.51 1.78
CA ALA A 227 -12.04 -9.14 1.63
C ALA A 227 -12.90 -10.00 2.55
N LEU A 228 -13.91 -9.42 3.19
CA LEU A 228 -14.83 -10.18 4.02
C LEU A 228 -15.91 -10.85 3.16
N CYS A 229 -16.08 -12.17 3.30
CA CYS A 229 -17.11 -12.95 2.65
C CYS A 229 -17.85 -13.78 3.71
N GLY A 230 -19.04 -13.33 4.09
CA GLY A 230 -19.82 -13.92 5.18
C GLY A 230 -19.06 -13.87 6.51
N LYS A 231 -18.67 -15.05 7.03
CA LYS A 231 -17.93 -15.19 8.29
C LYS A 231 -16.44 -15.58 8.07
N LYS A 232 -15.91 -15.33 6.89
CA LYS A 232 -14.51 -15.63 6.54
C LYS A 232 -13.90 -14.46 5.81
N LEU A 233 -12.62 -14.27 5.97
CA LEU A 233 -11.81 -13.40 5.13
C LEU A 233 -11.29 -14.24 3.94
N ILE A 234 -11.44 -13.72 2.75
CA ILE A 234 -10.77 -14.24 1.55
C ILE A 234 -9.53 -13.38 1.36
N ALA A 235 -8.40 -14.04 1.22
CA ALA A 235 -7.10 -13.37 1.17
C ALA A 235 -6.19 -14.00 0.13
N THR A 236 -5.32 -13.21 -0.49
CA THR A 236 -4.16 -13.73 -1.21
C THR A 236 -3.03 -13.95 -0.21
N ARG A 237 -2.29 -15.05 -0.39
CA ARG A 237 -1.15 -15.39 0.47
C ARG A 237 -0.01 -15.93 -0.36
N HIS A 238 1.20 -15.46 -0.07
CA HIS A 238 2.44 -15.94 -0.66
C HIS A 238 3.55 -16.07 0.39
N SER A 239 4.69 -16.58 -0.03
CA SER A 239 5.94 -16.55 0.74
C SER A 239 7.13 -16.46 -0.22
N MET A 240 8.34 -16.31 0.31
CA MET A 240 9.57 -16.37 -0.52
C MET A 240 9.71 -17.68 -1.31
N SER A 241 8.96 -18.74 -0.92
CA SER A 241 8.99 -20.05 -1.56
C SER A 241 7.69 -20.46 -2.25
N MET A 242 6.70 -19.59 -2.29
CA MET A 242 5.38 -19.90 -2.87
C MET A 242 4.76 -18.62 -3.43
N PRO A 243 4.38 -18.59 -4.72
CA PRO A 243 3.61 -17.48 -5.28
C PRO A 243 2.19 -17.42 -4.70
N ASP A 244 1.46 -16.36 -5.07
CA ASP A 244 0.11 -16.12 -4.58
C ASP A 244 -0.87 -17.26 -4.88
N ASP A 245 -1.59 -17.64 -3.83
CA ASP A 245 -2.81 -18.44 -3.91
C ASP A 245 -3.89 -17.82 -3.02
N ILE A 246 -5.15 -18.17 -3.26
CA ILE A 246 -6.29 -17.68 -2.51
C ILE A 246 -6.54 -18.58 -1.30
N TYR A 247 -6.77 -17.95 -0.15
CA TYR A 247 -7.07 -18.60 1.12
C TYR A 247 -8.36 -18.06 1.72
N ALA A 248 -9.13 -18.95 2.34
CA ALA A 248 -10.19 -18.57 3.27
C ALA A 248 -9.64 -18.61 4.69
N VAL A 249 -9.72 -17.50 5.41
CA VAL A 249 -9.28 -17.38 6.80
C VAL A 249 -10.51 -17.18 7.68
N ASP A 250 -10.75 -18.06 8.64
CA ASP A 250 -11.84 -17.86 9.58
C ASP A 250 -11.49 -16.75 10.59
N LEU A 251 -12.49 -16.23 11.29
CA LEU A 251 -12.29 -15.13 12.25
C LEU A 251 -11.54 -15.53 13.54
N LYS A 252 -11.08 -16.80 13.61
CA LYS A 252 -10.16 -17.30 14.63
C LYS A 252 -8.73 -17.46 14.11
N GLY A 253 -8.51 -17.17 12.80
CA GLY A 253 -7.21 -17.18 12.15
C GLY A 253 -6.83 -18.49 11.46
N LYS A 254 -7.74 -19.50 11.42
CA LYS A 254 -7.48 -20.73 10.69
C LYS A 254 -7.62 -20.50 9.20
N ALA A 255 -6.51 -20.67 8.46
CA ALA A 255 -6.45 -20.55 7.02
C ALA A 255 -6.70 -21.90 6.31
N THR A 256 -7.43 -21.85 5.20
CA THR A 256 -7.66 -22.98 4.29
C THR A 256 -7.36 -22.50 2.88
N GLN A 257 -6.44 -23.15 2.19
CA GLN A 257 -6.12 -22.85 0.79
C GLN A 257 -7.29 -23.22 -0.12
N LEU A 258 -7.66 -22.33 -1.03
CA LEU A 258 -8.76 -22.51 -1.97
C LEU A 258 -8.30 -22.77 -3.40
N THR A 259 -7.16 -22.20 -3.79
CA THR A 259 -6.57 -22.38 -5.13
C THR A 259 -5.21 -23.03 -5.04
N PHE A 260 -4.80 -23.67 -6.12
CA PHE A 260 -3.54 -24.42 -6.24
C PHE A 260 -2.93 -24.18 -7.62
N GLU A 261 -3.01 -22.93 -8.09
CA GLU A 261 -2.64 -22.56 -9.47
C GLU A 261 -1.18 -22.85 -9.79
N ASN A 262 -0.30 -22.71 -8.81
CA ASN A 262 1.13 -22.89 -8.99
C ASN A 262 1.63 -24.30 -8.63
N LYS A 263 0.76 -25.16 -8.12
CA LYS A 263 1.14 -26.49 -7.59
C LYS A 263 1.84 -27.37 -8.62
N HIS A 264 1.40 -27.33 -9.88
CA HIS A 264 1.98 -28.12 -10.98
C HIS A 264 3.43 -27.73 -11.32
N ILE A 265 3.88 -26.52 -10.90
CA ILE A 265 5.26 -26.06 -11.02
C ILE A 265 6.00 -26.30 -9.71
N THR A 266 5.44 -25.88 -8.59
CA THR A 266 6.12 -25.90 -7.28
C THR A 266 6.42 -27.33 -6.80
N ASP A 267 5.60 -28.31 -7.17
CA ASP A 267 5.85 -29.73 -6.88
C ASP A 267 7.08 -30.30 -7.66
N GLN A 268 7.56 -29.63 -8.68
CA GLN A 268 8.68 -30.07 -9.51
C GLN A 268 9.98 -29.33 -9.22
N ILE A 269 9.96 -28.33 -8.35
CA ILE A 269 11.12 -27.51 -7.99
C ILE A 269 11.49 -27.72 -6.53
N GLU A 270 12.80 -27.82 -6.28
CA GLU A 270 13.34 -27.84 -4.92
C GLU A 270 13.72 -26.42 -4.52
N MET A 271 13.05 -25.88 -3.53
CA MET A 271 13.32 -24.53 -3.00
C MET A 271 14.37 -24.58 -1.89
N GLY A 272 15.19 -23.55 -1.80
CA GLY A 272 16.12 -23.35 -0.70
C GLY A 272 15.41 -23.03 0.61
N LYS A 273 16.03 -23.43 1.75
CA LYS A 273 15.52 -23.09 3.09
C LYS A 273 15.56 -21.57 3.28
N VAL A 274 14.46 -21.00 3.76
CA VAL A 274 14.39 -19.61 4.24
C VAL A 274 14.49 -19.63 5.77
N GLU A 275 15.46 -18.92 6.32
CA GLU A 275 15.74 -18.89 7.76
C GLU A 275 15.63 -17.46 8.28
N GLU A 276 14.93 -17.30 9.41
CA GLU A 276 14.88 -16.05 10.17
C GLU A 276 16.10 -15.95 11.09
N ARG A 277 16.88 -14.87 10.98
CA ARG A 277 17.99 -14.58 11.88
C ARG A 277 17.86 -13.18 12.48
N TRP A 278 17.99 -13.11 13.79
CA TRP A 278 18.08 -11.84 14.52
C TRP A 278 19.53 -11.52 14.83
N MET A 279 20.05 -10.49 14.18
CA MET A 279 21.42 -10.01 14.34
C MET A 279 21.47 -8.77 15.23
N THR A 280 22.60 -8.54 15.89
CA THR A 280 22.82 -7.35 16.72
C THR A 280 23.60 -6.33 15.89
N THR A 281 23.03 -5.14 15.71
CA THR A 281 23.65 -4.04 14.96
C THR A 281 24.79 -3.39 15.74
N THR A 282 25.61 -2.56 15.09
CA THR A 282 26.77 -1.89 15.70
C THR A 282 26.40 -0.99 16.89
N ASP A 283 25.15 -0.52 16.97
CA ASP A 283 24.61 0.27 18.08
C ASP A 283 23.74 -0.55 19.05
N GLY A 284 23.81 -1.89 18.98
CA GLY A 284 23.20 -2.80 19.94
C GLY A 284 21.71 -3.10 19.72
N LYS A 285 21.10 -2.63 18.63
CA LYS A 285 19.70 -2.94 18.31
C LYS A 285 19.57 -4.31 17.63
N ARG A 286 18.36 -4.87 17.64
CA ARG A 286 18.07 -6.17 17.01
C ARG A 286 17.50 -5.95 15.59
N MET A 287 18.11 -6.59 14.62
CA MET A 287 17.73 -6.53 13.20
C MET A 287 17.37 -7.93 12.69
N LEU A 288 16.17 -8.10 12.16
CA LEU A 288 15.75 -9.33 11.50
C LEU A 288 16.36 -9.38 10.10
N THR A 289 16.97 -10.52 9.77
CA THR A 289 17.56 -10.80 8.46
C THR A 289 17.04 -12.14 7.97
N TRP A 290 16.45 -12.17 6.77
CA TRP A 290 16.16 -13.41 6.08
C TRP A 290 17.44 -13.95 5.45
N VAL A 291 17.70 -15.24 5.64
CA VAL A 291 18.79 -15.97 5.00
C VAL A 291 18.19 -17.07 4.14
N ILE A 292 18.45 -17.01 2.84
CA ILE A 292 17.97 -18.00 1.89
C ILE A 292 19.16 -18.83 1.42
N TYR A 293 19.11 -20.11 1.72
CA TYR A 293 20.15 -21.08 1.35
C TYR A 293 19.90 -21.64 -0.04
N PRO A 294 20.94 -22.07 -0.76
CA PRO A 294 20.76 -22.83 -2.00
C PRO A 294 20.01 -24.16 -1.74
N PRO A 295 19.25 -24.65 -2.72
CA PRO A 295 18.74 -26.02 -2.67
C PRO A 295 19.89 -27.00 -2.42
N LYS A 296 19.66 -28.02 -1.58
CA LYS A 296 20.68 -29.03 -1.18
C LYS A 296 21.89 -28.41 -0.48
N PHE A 297 21.67 -27.35 0.29
CA PHE A 297 22.72 -26.68 1.08
C PHE A 297 23.47 -27.70 1.94
N ASP A 298 24.81 -27.67 1.83
CA ASP A 298 25.73 -28.48 2.64
C ASP A 298 26.51 -27.58 3.60
N PRO A 299 26.27 -27.64 4.91
CA PRO A 299 26.91 -26.76 5.91
C PRO A 299 28.42 -26.98 6.02
N THR A 300 28.99 -28.03 5.40
CA THR A 300 30.43 -28.28 5.38
C THR A 300 31.16 -27.54 4.28
N LYS A 301 30.41 -26.93 3.34
CA LYS A 301 30.94 -26.17 2.21
C LYS A 301 30.88 -24.67 2.46
N LYS A 302 31.72 -23.95 1.74
CA LYS A 302 31.65 -22.47 1.66
C LYS A 302 30.90 -22.08 0.39
N TYR A 303 30.03 -21.07 0.53
CA TYR A 303 29.23 -20.54 -0.57
C TYR A 303 29.49 -19.05 -0.75
N PRO A 304 29.51 -18.55 -1.99
CA PRO A 304 29.47 -17.13 -2.23
C PRO A 304 28.14 -16.55 -1.68
N THR A 305 28.21 -15.33 -1.16
CA THR A 305 27.06 -14.70 -0.49
C THR A 305 26.67 -13.42 -1.21
N LEU A 306 25.38 -13.24 -1.44
CA LEU A 306 24.80 -12.02 -1.99
C LEU A 306 24.05 -11.27 -0.91
N LEU A 307 24.38 -10.00 -0.72
CA LEU A 307 23.62 -9.08 0.11
C LEU A 307 22.50 -8.45 -0.71
N TYR A 308 21.25 -8.68 -0.31
CA TYR A 308 20.09 -8.04 -0.90
C TYR A 308 19.84 -6.68 -0.24
N CYS A 309 20.05 -5.60 -0.99
CA CYS A 309 19.85 -4.24 -0.53
C CYS A 309 18.47 -3.75 -0.97
N GLN A 310 17.51 -3.79 -0.06
CA GLN A 310 16.16 -3.28 -0.31
C GLN A 310 16.19 -1.76 -0.48
N GLY A 311 15.61 -1.30 -1.60
CA GLY A 311 15.38 0.11 -1.87
C GLY A 311 14.01 0.58 -1.42
N GLY A 312 13.73 1.86 -1.70
CA GLY A 312 12.42 2.37 -1.52
C GLY A 312 12.25 3.64 -0.68
N PRO A 313 12.89 3.88 0.47
CA PRO A 313 13.45 2.97 1.46
C PRO A 313 12.40 2.29 2.38
N GLN A 314 11.10 2.60 2.23
CA GLN A 314 10.02 2.20 3.14
C GLN A 314 9.33 0.87 2.78
N SER A 315 10.01 -0.05 2.13
CA SER A 315 9.49 -1.39 1.85
C SER A 315 10.20 -2.44 2.69
N ALA A 316 9.47 -3.17 3.55
CA ALA A 316 10.04 -4.26 4.32
C ALA A 316 10.55 -5.39 3.42
N VAL A 317 11.64 -6.03 3.83
CA VAL A 317 11.99 -7.35 3.30
C VAL A 317 11.14 -8.36 4.07
N SER A 318 9.91 -8.53 3.61
CA SER A 318 8.96 -9.50 4.17
C SER A 318 9.08 -10.86 3.47
N GLN A 319 8.07 -11.68 3.55
CA GLN A 319 7.99 -12.96 2.83
C GLN A 319 7.52 -12.78 1.37
N PHE A 320 7.77 -11.61 0.75
CA PHE A 320 7.28 -11.27 -0.58
C PHE A 320 7.72 -12.29 -1.65
N TRP A 321 6.82 -12.58 -2.59
CA TRP A 321 7.13 -13.27 -3.85
C TRP A 321 7.30 -12.23 -4.97
N SER A 322 8.38 -12.34 -5.73
CA SER A 322 8.61 -11.48 -6.88
C SER A 322 9.06 -12.28 -8.08
N TYR A 323 8.43 -12.07 -9.22
CA TYR A 323 8.89 -12.62 -10.51
C TYR A 323 10.08 -11.84 -11.10
N ARG A 324 10.31 -10.62 -10.63
CA ARG A 324 11.45 -9.78 -11.07
C ARG A 324 12.70 -9.99 -10.21
N TRP A 325 12.54 -10.04 -8.88
CA TRP A 325 13.62 -10.18 -7.91
C TRP A 325 13.35 -11.39 -7.00
N ASN A 326 13.50 -12.58 -7.59
CA ASN A 326 13.21 -13.82 -6.88
C ASN A 326 14.44 -14.32 -6.13
N LEU A 327 14.40 -14.31 -4.79
CA LEU A 327 15.50 -14.70 -3.95
C LEU A 327 15.81 -16.20 -4.04
N GLN A 328 14.81 -17.04 -4.33
CA GLN A 328 15.02 -18.48 -4.55
C GLN A 328 15.79 -18.77 -5.83
N ILE A 329 15.53 -18.03 -6.92
CA ILE A 329 16.31 -18.16 -8.17
C ILE A 329 17.75 -17.73 -7.93
N MET A 330 17.98 -16.65 -7.18
CA MET A 330 19.34 -16.23 -6.82
C MET A 330 20.06 -17.32 -6.00
N ALA A 331 19.38 -17.88 -4.99
CA ALA A 331 19.94 -18.95 -4.16
C ALA A 331 20.19 -20.25 -4.94
N SER A 332 19.36 -20.57 -5.94
CA SER A 332 19.52 -21.79 -6.77
C SER A 332 20.77 -21.79 -7.64
N ASN A 333 21.49 -20.65 -7.73
CA ASN A 333 22.79 -20.53 -8.38
C ASN A 333 23.94 -20.71 -7.39
N ASP A 334 23.76 -21.48 -6.33
CA ASP A 334 24.74 -21.77 -5.28
C ASP A 334 25.20 -20.56 -4.47
N TYR A 335 24.33 -19.55 -4.31
CA TYR A 335 24.57 -18.42 -3.42
C TYR A 335 23.76 -18.53 -2.12
N ILE A 336 24.32 -18.07 -1.03
CA ILE A 336 23.54 -17.70 0.15
C ILE A 336 23.06 -16.27 -0.03
N ILE A 337 21.75 -16.04 0.12
CA ILE A 337 21.18 -14.69 0.04
C ILE A 337 20.94 -14.16 1.44
N VAL A 338 21.44 -12.97 1.73
CA VAL A 338 21.30 -12.27 3.01
C VAL A 338 20.46 -11.04 2.77
N ALA A 339 19.26 -11.00 3.35
CA ALA A 339 18.26 -9.97 3.09
C ALA A 339 17.82 -9.31 4.41
N PRO A 340 18.58 -8.31 4.92
CA PRO A 340 18.34 -7.67 6.20
C PRO A 340 17.22 -6.64 6.13
N ASN A 341 16.44 -6.55 7.21
CA ASN A 341 15.53 -5.45 7.47
C ASN A 341 16.25 -4.33 8.23
N ARG A 342 17.16 -3.66 7.52
CA ARG A 342 17.93 -2.55 8.05
C ARG A 342 17.05 -1.35 8.41
N ARG A 343 17.57 -0.36 9.11
CA ARG A 343 16.85 0.89 9.42
C ARG A 343 16.28 1.56 8.18
N GLY A 344 15.09 2.16 8.36
CA GLY A 344 14.33 2.76 7.28
C GLY A 344 13.29 1.82 6.67
N LEU A 345 13.23 0.54 7.08
CA LEU A 345 12.20 -0.39 6.65
C LEU A 345 11.07 -0.46 7.69
N PRO A 346 9.78 -0.51 7.27
CA PRO A 346 8.64 -0.62 8.17
C PRO A 346 8.52 -2.01 8.82
N GLY A 347 7.69 -2.11 9.86
CA GLY A 347 7.42 -3.37 10.56
C GLY A 347 8.27 -3.62 11.79
N PHE A 348 9.03 -2.63 12.24
CA PHE A 348 9.90 -2.69 13.42
C PHE A 348 9.75 -1.47 14.33
N GLY A 349 8.59 -0.82 14.28
CA GLY A 349 8.29 0.42 14.96
C GLY A 349 8.58 1.67 14.12
N LYS A 350 7.88 2.77 14.47
CA LYS A 350 8.00 4.06 13.78
C LYS A 350 9.44 4.59 13.81
N GLU A 351 10.11 4.52 14.97
CA GLU A 351 11.48 4.99 15.13
C GLU A 351 12.46 4.29 14.18
N TRP A 352 12.36 2.95 14.04
CA TRP A 352 13.21 2.19 13.14
C TRP A 352 13.04 2.65 11.68
N ASN A 353 11.81 2.89 11.26
CA ASN A 353 11.50 3.35 9.91
C ASN A 353 12.05 4.78 9.66
N GLU A 354 11.95 5.68 10.64
CA GLU A 354 12.35 7.08 10.48
C GLU A 354 13.87 7.30 10.51
N GLN A 355 14.65 6.40 11.12
CA GLN A 355 16.08 6.58 11.33
C GLN A 355 16.94 6.68 10.07
N ILE A 356 16.41 6.33 8.90
CA ILE A 356 17.14 6.54 7.63
C ILE A 356 16.98 7.96 7.09
N SER A 357 15.98 8.72 7.55
CA SER A 357 15.71 10.06 7.04
C SER A 357 16.88 11.00 7.33
N GLY A 358 17.49 11.54 6.26
CA GLY A 358 18.68 12.37 6.35
C GLY A 358 19.99 11.61 6.62
N ASP A 359 19.98 10.27 6.74
CA ASP A 359 21.15 9.45 7.05
C ASP A 359 21.26 8.18 6.19
N TYR A 360 21.20 8.32 4.88
CA TYR A 360 21.30 7.20 3.94
C TYR A 360 22.68 6.51 3.94
N GLY A 361 23.72 7.23 4.30
CA GLY A 361 25.11 6.72 4.33
C GLY A 361 25.60 6.29 5.72
N GLY A 362 24.79 6.47 6.77
CA GLY A 362 25.19 6.24 8.15
C GLY A 362 24.82 4.85 8.68
N GLN A 363 23.99 4.80 9.70
CA GLN A 363 23.71 3.56 10.42
C GLN A 363 23.04 2.49 9.55
N CYS A 364 22.22 2.85 8.55
CA CYS A 364 21.63 1.86 7.65
C CYS A 364 22.68 1.09 6.83
N MET A 365 23.81 1.72 6.50
CA MET A 365 24.93 1.04 5.83
C MET A 365 25.66 0.11 6.80
N ASN A 366 25.84 0.53 8.07
CA ASN A 366 26.42 -0.33 9.11
C ASN A 366 25.54 -1.56 9.38
N ASP A 367 24.21 -1.42 9.28
CA ASP A 367 23.27 -2.53 9.38
C ASP A 367 23.50 -3.56 8.25
N TYR A 368 23.71 -3.10 7.00
CA TYR A 368 24.04 -3.98 5.88
C TYR A 368 25.39 -4.69 6.10
N PHE A 369 26.43 -3.96 6.53
CA PHE A 369 27.74 -4.57 6.80
C PHE A 369 27.65 -5.57 7.96
N THR A 370 26.91 -5.25 9.00
CA THR A 370 26.65 -6.19 10.10
C THR A 370 26.02 -7.48 9.61
N ALA A 371 25.04 -7.40 8.71
CA ALA A 371 24.35 -8.58 8.19
C ALA A 371 25.32 -9.51 7.42
N ILE A 372 26.18 -8.94 6.59
CA ILE A 372 27.12 -9.74 5.79
C ILE A 372 28.27 -10.30 6.66
N ASP A 373 28.78 -9.51 7.60
CA ASP A 373 29.86 -9.92 8.51
C ASP A 373 29.42 -11.06 9.45
N GLU A 374 28.17 -11.06 9.91
CA GLU A 374 27.61 -12.15 10.72
C GLU A 374 27.51 -13.46 9.92
N MET A 375 27.35 -13.39 8.61
CA MET A 375 27.33 -14.57 7.74
C MET A 375 28.74 -15.10 7.40
N ALA A 376 29.77 -14.28 7.58
CA ALA A 376 31.17 -14.68 7.34
C ALA A 376 31.79 -15.44 8.54
N LYS A 377 31.16 -15.37 9.72
CA LYS A 377 31.57 -16.10 10.94
C LYS A 377 31.13 -17.56 10.87
#